data_58dce720268a8b32fc68429750a64862
#
_entry.id   58dce720268a8b32fc68429750a64862
#
_cell.length_a   1.000
_cell.length_b   1.000
_cell.length_c   1.000
_cell.angle_alpha   90.00
_cell.angle_beta   90.00
_cell.angle_gamma   90.00
#
_symmetry.space_group_name_H-M   'P 1'
#
loop_
_entity.id
_entity.type
_entity.pdbx_description
1 polymer ?
#
loop_
_entity_poly.entity_id
_entity_poly.type
_entity_poly.pdbx_seq_one_letter_code
_entity_poly.pdbx_strand_id
1 'polypeptide(L)'
;YTIKRQGDSYNDTDIRSEYASATALRGNLKADNISKYIPVKAGLILSSNTNYIYPDDITEALFTRLLGILFASSYDKNVFIENVMRYPDVNKEIAGRLYKSAMDMITRTVPQGAESKDNGAFSFGSLCEHIKTKEVPLSRIKRALVRITLGLDKKHMEKYANEPYIRVLGFDKKGQEYLSYIRKTVEVPLITKIADYKEMLLDDIHAANIYNMIVAGKYGVKEFGDFVRGPVRV
;
A
#
# COMPACT_ATOMS: atom_id res chain seq x y z
N TYR A 1 26.79 17.51 1.21
CA TYR A 1 27.58 16.38 0.72
C TYR A 1 26.68 15.45 -0.09
N THR A 2 27.14 15.07 -1.29
CA THR A 2 26.47 14.08 -2.14
C THR A 2 27.21 12.76 -2.05
N ILE A 3 26.48 11.67 -1.82
CA ILE A 3 27.04 10.32 -1.81
C ILE A 3 26.71 9.67 -3.16
N LYS A 4 27.73 9.25 -3.91
CA LYS A 4 27.55 8.55 -5.18
C LYS A 4 26.99 7.15 -4.89
N ARG A 5 25.84 6.81 -5.51
CA ARG A 5 25.28 5.47 -5.45
C ARG A 5 26.21 4.46 -6.14
N GLN A 6 26.39 3.30 -5.53
CA GLN A 6 27.07 2.14 -6.12
C GLN A 6 26.04 1.07 -6.49
N GLY A 7 26.33 0.29 -7.54
CA GLY A 7 25.49 -0.83 -7.97
C GLY A 7 24.44 -0.47 -9.01
N ASP A 8 23.38 -1.27 -9.05
CA ASP A 8 22.32 -1.19 -10.06
C ASP A 8 21.54 0.12 -9.99
N SER A 9 20.96 0.55 -11.09
CA SER A 9 20.12 1.74 -11.15
C SER A 9 18.89 1.59 -10.26
N TYR A 10 18.31 2.71 -9.78
CA TYR A 10 17.19 2.71 -8.82
C TYR A 10 15.97 1.92 -9.30
N ASN A 11 15.70 1.95 -10.60
CA ASN A 11 14.52 1.31 -11.20
C ASN A 11 14.83 -0.02 -11.90
N ASP A 12 16.07 -0.52 -11.82
CA ASP A 12 16.39 -1.80 -12.43
C ASP A 12 15.58 -2.93 -11.83
N THR A 13 14.97 -3.73 -12.70
CA THR A 13 14.14 -4.89 -12.34
C THR A 13 14.96 -6.17 -12.23
N ASP A 14 16.15 -6.18 -12.86
CA ASP A 14 17.06 -7.31 -12.85
C ASP A 14 18.21 -7.07 -11.87
N ILE A 15 18.73 -8.14 -11.29
CA ILE A 15 19.94 -8.12 -10.46
C ILE A 15 21.13 -8.28 -11.38
N ARG A 16 21.94 -7.23 -11.55
CA ARG A 16 23.09 -7.19 -12.47
C ARG A 16 24.43 -6.99 -11.77
N SER A 17 24.40 -6.50 -10.54
CA SER A 17 25.60 -6.20 -9.77
C SER A 17 25.48 -6.73 -8.32
N GLU A 18 26.58 -6.64 -7.57
CA GLU A 18 26.65 -7.02 -6.16
C GLU A 18 25.66 -6.21 -5.30
N TYR A 19 25.38 -4.96 -5.69
CA TYR A 19 24.44 -4.07 -5.00
C TYR A 19 23.16 -3.91 -5.82
N ALA A 20 22.27 -4.88 -5.66
CA ALA A 20 21.00 -4.91 -6.36
C ALA A 20 20.06 -3.76 -5.96
N SER A 21 19.21 -3.32 -6.89
CA SER A 21 18.16 -2.36 -6.56
C SER A 21 17.09 -2.98 -5.67
N ALA A 22 16.45 -2.19 -4.82
CA ALA A 22 15.31 -2.67 -4.02
C ALA A 22 14.13 -3.14 -4.90
N THR A 23 14.00 -2.59 -6.10
CA THR A 23 12.99 -3.00 -7.10
C THR A 23 13.30 -4.40 -7.63
N ALA A 24 14.55 -4.64 -8.02
CA ALA A 24 15.02 -5.95 -8.47
C ALA A 24 14.86 -7.01 -7.37
N LEU A 25 15.23 -6.68 -6.11
CA LEU A 25 15.07 -7.60 -4.98
C LEU A 25 13.61 -7.97 -4.75
N ARG A 26 12.68 -7.00 -4.76
CA ARG A 26 11.24 -7.29 -4.59
C ARG A 26 10.66 -8.15 -5.72
N GLY A 27 11.10 -7.94 -6.95
CA GLY A 27 10.68 -8.76 -8.10
C GLY A 27 11.20 -10.19 -8.03
N ASN A 28 12.31 -10.42 -7.33
CA ASN A 28 13.01 -11.70 -7.26
C ASN A 28 12.99 -12.34 -5.86
N LEU A 29 12.00 -12.02 -4.99
CA LEU A 29 11.93 -12.53 -3.62
C LEU A 29 11.92 -14.05 -3.50
N LYS A 30 11.48 -14.76 -4.53
CA LYS A 30 11.43 -16.22 -4.59
C LYS A 30 12.67 -16.85 -5.26
N ALA A 31 13.64 -16.06 -5.70
CA ALA A 31 14.84 -16.56 -6.34
C ALA A 31 15.80 -17.16 -5.29
N ASP A 32 16.34 -18.36 -5.56
CA ASP A 32 17.22 -19.10 -4.64
C ASP A 32 18.47 -18.33 -4.20
N ASN A 33 18.92 -17.39 -5.03
CA ASN A 33 20.14 -16.62 -4.77
C ASN A 33 19.91 -15.29 -4.07
N ILE A 34 18.68 -14.94 -3.72
CA ILE A 34 18.34 -13.61 -3.14
C ILE A 34 19.08 -13.37 -1.81
N SER A 35 19.36 -14.42 -1.06
CA SER A 35 20.08 -14.36 0.22
C SER A 35 21.47 -13.72 0.13
N LYS A 36 22.09 -13.70 -1.07
CA LYS A 36 23.38 -13.05 -1.31
C LYS A 36 23.31 -11.51 -1.27
N TYR A 37 22.13 -10.95 -1.50
CA TYR A 37 21.91 -9.51 -1.67
C TYR A 37 21.21 -8.85 -0.48
N ILE A 38 20.87 -9.63 0.54
CA ILE A 38 20.15 -9.16 1.73
C ILE A 38 20.85 -9.64 3.01
N PRO A 39 20.71 -8.93 4.13
CA PRO A 39 21.25 -9.37 5.41
C PRO A 39 20.73 -10.76 5.80
N VAL A 40 21.58 -11.59 6.38
CA VAL A 40 21.26 -12.99 6.74
C VAL A 40 19.96 -13.13 7.53
N LYS A 41 19.75 -12.26 8.55
CA LYS A 41 18.50 -12.27 9.34
C LYS A 41 17.26 -11.94 8.49
N ALA A 42 17.38 -11.00 7.54
CA ALA A 42 16.30 -10.69 6.62
C ALA A 42 16.00 -11.86 5.67
N GLY A 43 17.05 -12.55 5.20
CA GLY A 43 16.92 -13.77 4.40
C GLY A 43 16.16 -14.89 5.12
N LEU A 44 16.44 -15.12 6.40
CA LEU A 44 15.73 -16.10 7.22
C LEU A 44 14.24 -15.75 7.37
N ILE A 45 13.91 -14.47 7.60
CA ILE A 45 12.52 -14.01 7.70
C ILE A 45 11.80 -14.19 6.36
N LEU A 46 12.43 -13.80 5.25
CA LEU A 46 11.85 -13.94 3.92
C LEU A 46 11.64 -15.41 3.52
N SER A 47 12.58 -16.31 3.84
CA SER A 47 12.44 -17.74 3.54
C SER A 47 11.35 -18.42 4.37
N SER A 48 11.07 -17.93 5.57
CA SER A 48 9.99 -18.44 6.44
C SER A 48 8.61 -17.87 6.09
N ASN A 49 8.56 -16.73 5.39
CA ASN A 49 7.31 -16.10 4.96
C ASN A 49 7.05 -16.38 3.49
N THR A 50 5.98 -17.10 3.18
CA THR A 50 5.57 -17.42 1.81
C THR A 50 4.38 -16.56 1.33
N ASN A 51 3.79 -15.75 2.20
CA ASN A 51 2.57 -14.99 1.94
C ASN A 51 2.90 -13.56 1.49
N TYR A 52 3.45 -13.42 0.28
CA TYR A 52 3.78 -12.11 -0.29
C TYR A 52 2.57 -11.45 -0.93
N ILE A 53 2.33 -10.20 -0.55
CA ILE A 53 1.35 -9.32 -1.19
C ILE A 53 2.06 -8.34 -2.12
N TYR A 54 1.64 -8.32 -3.37
CA TYR A 54 2.13 -7.43 -4.41
C TYR A 54 1.12 -6.33 -4.72
N PRO A 55 1.51 -5.23 -5.38
CA PRO A 55 0.59 -4.15 -5.71
C PRO A 55 -0.66 -4.60 -6.47
N ASP A 56 -0.56 -5.61 -7.34
CA ASP A 56 -1.72 -6.10 -8.08
C ASP A 56 -2.72 -6.89 -7.22
N ASP A 57 -2.32 -7.36 -6.05
CA ASP A 57 -3.23 -8.03 -5.11
C ASP A 57 -4.26 -7.08 -4.50
N ILE A 58 -4.02 -5.75 -4.54
CA ILE A 58 -5.00 -4.76 -4.06
C ILE A 58 -6.01 -4.34 -5.11
N THR A 59 -5.95 -4.92 -6.32
CA THR A 59 -6.77 -4.53 -7.47
C THR A 59 -8.26 -4.58 -7.15
N GLU A 60 -8.76 -5.69 -6.60
CA GLU A 60 -10.18 -5.86 -6.29
C GLU A 60 -10.68 -4.83 -5.27
N ALA A 61 -9.90 -4.58 -4.22
CA ALA A 61 -10.25 -3.57 -3.21
C ALA A 61 -10.32 -2.17 -3.81
N LEU A 62 -9.35 -1.81 -4.67
CA LEU A 62 -9.32 -0.53 -5.38
C LEU A 62 -10.55 -0.37 -6.30
N PHE A 63 -10.83 -1.37 -7.11
CA PHE A 63 -11.94 -1.28 -8.06
C PHE A 63 -13.29 -1.29 -7.36
N THR A 64 -13.48 -2.08 -6.31
CA THR A 64 -14.68 -2.02 -5.47
C THR A 64 -14.89 -0.61 -4.91
N ARG A 65 -13.82 0.03 -4.48
CA ARG A 65 -13.89 1.43 -4.00
C ARG A 65 -14.25 2.41 -5.11
N LEU A 66 -13.64 2.29 -6.28
CA LEU A 66 -13.94 3.16 -7.43
C LEU A 66 -15.38 2.99 -7.92
N LEU A 67 -15.89 1.75 -7.96
CA LEU A 67 -17.28 1.48 -8.30
C LEU A 67 -18.24 2.05 -7.26
N GLY A 68 -17.90 1.98 -5.98
CA GLY A 68 -18.68 2.63 -4.91
C GLY A 68 -18.75 4.15 -5.07
N ILE A 69 -17.62 4.78 -5.43
CA ILE A 69 -17.59 6.23 -5.72
C ILE A 69 -18.42 6.55 -6.98
N LEU A 70 -18.30 5.73 -8.02
CA LEU A 70 -19.05 5.90 -9.27
C LEU A 70 -20.55 5.80 -9.03
N PHE A 71 -21.00 4.80 -8.27
CA PHE A 71 -22.39 4.64 -7.86
C PHE A 71 -22.89 5.83 -7.02
N ALA A 72 -22.12 6.25 -6.02
CA ALA A 72 -22.46 7.42 -5.19
C ALA A 72 -22.49 8.74 -5.98
N SER A 73 -21.84 8.77 -7.15
CA SER A 73 -21.88 9.90 -8.09
C SER A 73 -23.03 9.80 -9.11
N SER A 74 -23.94 8.83 -8.97
CA SER A 74 -25.00 8.52 -9.93
C SER A 74 -24.47 8.38 -11.38
N TYR A 75 -23.25 7.87 -11.53
CA TYR A 75 -22.51 7.71 -12.78
C TYR A 75 -22.22 9.05 -13.51
N ASP A 76 -22.50 10.19 -12.87
CA ASP A 76 -22.15 11.51 -13.44
C ASP A 76 -20.64 11.74 -13.36
N LYS A 77 -20.05 12.08 -14.50
CA LYS A 77 -18.61 12.28 -14.64
C LYS A 77 -18.09 13.43 -13.78
N ASN A 78 -18.78 14.53 -13.69
CA ASN A 78 -18.29 15.71 -12.97
C ASN A 78 -18.34 15.47 -11.47
N VAL A 79 -19.43 14.88 -10.99
CA VAL A 79 -19.59 14.50 -9.57
C VAL A 79 -18.55 13.44 -9.18
N PHE A 80 -18.27 12.45 -10.02
CA PHE A 80 -17.20 11.50 -9.79
C PHE A 80 -15.84 12.18 -9.68
N ILE A 81 -15.51 13.06 -10.61
CA ILE A 81 -14.25 13.81 -10.61
C ILE A 81 -14.10 14.60 -9.31
N GLU A 82 -15.12 15.32 -8.86
CA GLU A 82 -15.12 16.06 -7.60
C GLU A 82 -14.89 15.14 -6.40
N ASN A 83 -15.59 14.01 -6.35
CA ASN A 83 -15.45 13.03 -5.29
C ASN A 83 -14.05 12.43 -5.21
N VAL A 84 -13.43 12.12 -6.35
CA VAL A 84 -12.08 11.54 -6.39
C VAL A 84 -10.99 12.59 -6.13
N MET A 85 -11.20 13.85 -6.51
CA MET A 85 -10.29 14.96 -6.22
C MET A 85 -10.19 15.32 -4.72
N ARG A 86 -11.03 14.76 -3.86
CA ARG A 86 -10.88 14.86 -2.40
C ARG A 86 -9.64 14.12 -1.89
N TYR A 87 -9.13 13.14 -2.66
CA TYR A 87 -7.94 12.40 -2.28
C TYR A 87 -6.66 13.17 -2.62
N PRO A 88 -5.63 13.12 -1.76
CA PRO A 88 -4.33 13.70 -2.06
C PRO A 88 -3.72 13.10 -3.33
N ASP A 89 -2.88 13.87 -3.99
CA ASP A 89 -2.20 13.49 -5.23
C ASP A 89 -3.12 13.34 -6.48
N VAL A 90 -4.45 13.49 -6.34
CA VAL A 90 -5.41 13.45 -7.46
C VAL A 90 -5.69 14.84 -7.98
N ASN A 91 -5.46 15.06 -9.28
CA ASN A 91 -5.88 16.22 -10.03
C ASN A 91 -7.02 15.87 -11.00
N LYS A 92 -7.55 16.85 -11.71
CA LYS A 92 -8.68 16.67 -12.65
C LYS A 92 -8.36 15.68 -13.77
N GLU A 93 -7.11 15.66 -14.24
CA GLU A 93 -6.66 14.74 -15.30
C GLU A 93 -6.66 13.29 -14.80
N ILE A 94 -6.03 13.03 -13.65
CA ILE A 94 -6.03 11.69 -13.01
C ILE A 94 -7.48 11.24 -12.75
N ALA A 95 -8.32 12.12 -12.18
CA ALA A 95 -9.72 11.82 -11.89
C ALA A 95 -10.52 11.47 -13.15
N GLY A 96 -10.29 12.19 -14.26
CA GLY A 96 -10.92 11.91 -15.54
C GLY A 96 -10.53 10.57 -16.14
N ARG A 97 -9.25 10.17 -15.99
CA ARG A 97 -8.77 8.85 -16.43
C ARG A 97 -9.30 7.72 -15.53
N LEU A 98 -9.40 7.96 -14.23
CA LEU A 98 -10.03 7.02 -13.29
C LEU A 98 -11.51 6.80 -13.60
N TYR A 99 -12.25 7.87 -13.93
CA TYR A 99 -13.64 7.75 -14.38
C TYR A 99 -13.76 6.85 -15.61
N LYS A 100 -12.94 7.09 -16.63
CA LYS A 100 -12.93 6.28 -17.85
C LYS A 100 -12.66 4.83 -17.53
N SER A 101 -11.63 4.54 -16.72
CA SER A 101 -11.28 3.16 -16.34
C SER A 101 -12.40 2.48 -15.55
N ALA A 102 -13.06 3.20 -14.63
CA ALA A 102 -14.19 2.66 -13.87
C ALA A 102 -15.42 2.39 -14.78
N MET A 103 -15.69 3.25 -15.73
CA MET A 103 -16.74 3.04 -16.72
C MET A 103 -16.43 1.87 -17.66
N ASP A 104 -15.19 1.78 -18.15
CA ASP A 104 -14.74 0.67 -19.01
C ASP A 104 -14.94 -0.69 -18.35
N MET A 105 -14.74 -0.78 -17.02
CA MET A 105 -14.99 -2.04 -16.28
C MET A 105 -16.43 -2.52 -16.34
N ILE A 106 -17.39 -1.61 -16.20
CA ILE A 106 -18.82 -1.97 -16.15
C ILE A 106 -19.45 -2.08 -17.55
N THR A 107 -18.81 -1.50 -18.57
CA THR A 107 -19.35 -1.50 -19.95
C THR A 107 -18.71 -2.54 -20.85
N ARG A 108 -17.53 -3.07 -20.50
CA ARG A 108 -16.91 -4.15 -21.29
C ARG A 108 -17.68 -5.46 -21.13
N THR A 109 -18.36 -5.86 -22.17
CA THR A 109 -18.86 -7.23 -22.33
C THR A 109 -17.66 -8.13 -22.62
N VAL A 110 -17.30 -9.04 -21.72
CA VAL A 110 -16.33 -10.10 -22.00
C VAL A 110 -17.04 -11.09 -22.93
N PRO A 111 -16.57 -11.32 -24.17
CA PRO A 111 -17.15 -12.34 -25.03
C PRO A 111 -17.05 -13.71 -24.34
N GLN A 112 -18.14 -14.45 -24.25
CA GLN A 112 -18.11 -15.82 -23.74
C GLN A 112 -17.13 -16.65 -24.61
N GLY A 113 -16.10 -17.25 -23.97
CA GLY A 113 -15.11 -18.10 -24.62
C GLY A 113 -13.82 -17.42 -25.06
N ALA A 114 -13.64 -16.12 -24.82
CA ALA A 114 -12.33 -15.50 -24.93
C ALA A 114 -11.50 -15.88 -23.70
N GLU A 115 -10.57 -16.83 -23.84
CA GLU A 115 -9.43 -16.93 -22.94
C GLU A 115 -8.71 -15.57 -23.04
N SER A 116 -8.98 -14.70 -22.05
CA SER A 116 -8.32 -13.41 -21.99
C SER A 116 -6.85 -13.66 -21.70
N LYS A 117 -6.03 -13.77 -22.75
CA LYS A 117 -4.56 -13.69 -22.64
C LYS A 117 -4.10 -12.35 -22.04
N ASP A 118 -5.04 -11.47 -21.78
CA ASP A 118 -4.82 -10.11 -21.27
C ASP A 118 -5.43 -9.98 -19.88
N ASN A 119 -4.98 -10.83 -18.94
CA ASN A 119 -5.24 -10.67 -17.50
C ASN A 119 -4.68 -9.34 -16.92
N GLY A 120 -4.05 -8.53 -17.76
CA GLY A 120 -3.47 -7.23 -17.41
C GLY A 120 -4.41 -6.04 -17.54
N ALA A 121 -5.56 -6.16 -18.19
CA ALA A 121 -6.43 -5.02 -18.52
C ALA A 121 -7.05 -4.33 -17.29
N PHE A 122 -7.14 -5.02 -16.16
CA PHE A 122 -7.73 -4.52 -14.91
C PHE A 122 -6.88 -4.84 -13.69
N SER A 123 -5.56 -4.64 -13.75
CA SER A 123 -4.70 -4.73 -12.59
C SER A 123 -4.35 -3.34 -12.05
N PHE A 124 -3.92 -3.26 -10.80
CA PHE A 124 -3.38 -2.03 -10.22
C PHE A 124 -2.23 -1.47 -11.06
N GLY A 125 -1.34 -2.34 -11.54
CA GLY A 125 -0.22 -1.97 -12.38
C GLY A 125 -0.67 -1.41 -13.74
N SER A 126 -1.59 -2.09 -14.43
CA SER A 126 -2.12 -1.61 -15.73
C SER A 126 -2.86 -0.28 -15.59
N LEU A 127 -3.62 -0.09 -14.50
CA LEU A 127 -4.28 1.18 -14.21
C LEU A 127 -3.25 2.30 -13.98
N CYS A 128 -2.17 2.02 -13.24
CA CYS A 128 -1.09 2.98 -13.06
C CYS A 128 -0.47 3.44 -14.40
N GLU A 129 -0.20 2.51 -15.31
CA GLU A 129 0.36 2.83 -16.63
C GLU A 129 -0.66 3.59 -17.51
N HIS A 130 -1.95 3.25 -17.43
CA HIS A 130 -3.01 3.95 -18.17
C HIS A 130 -3.15 5.41 -17.70
N ILE A 131 -3.00 5.68 -16.40
CA ILE A 131 -3.10 7.04 -15.84
C ILE A 131 -1.81 7.84 -16.07
N LYS A 132 -0.66 7.18 -16.16
CA LYS A 132 0.66 7.80 -16.28
C LYS A 132 0.76 8.76 -17.46
N THR A 133 1.37 9.91 -17.21
CA THR A 133 1.76 10.90 -18.23
C THR A 133 3.22 11.31 -18.01
N LYS A 134 3.77 12.11 -18.93
CA LYS A 134 5.12 12.67 -18.77
C LYS A 134 5.23 13.56 -17.53
N GLU A 135 4.13 14.21 -17.14
CA GLU A 135 4.08 15.18 -16.04
C GLU A 135 3.75 14.54 -14.67
N VAL A 136 3.14 13.36 -14.68
CA VAL A 136 2.70 12.69 -13.44
C VAL A 136 3.58 11.48 -13.14
N PRO A 137 4.44 11.56 -12.11
CA PRO A 137 5.29 10.44 -11.72
C PRO A 137 4.46 9.23 -11.26
N LEU A 138 4.92 8.01 -11.62
CA LEU A 138 4.28 6.76 -11.25
C LEU A 138 4.09 6.61 -9.72
N SER A 139 5.06 7.09 -8.94
CA SER A 139 4.97 7.07 -7.48
C SER A 139 3.81 7.90 -6.93
N ARG A 140 3.49 9.04 -7.58
CA ARG A 140 2.33 9.87 -7.23
C ARG A 140 1.03 9.13 -7.51
N ILE A 141 0.93 8.48 -8.67
CA ILE A 141 -0.25 7.70 -9.05
C ILE A 141 -0.46 6.55 -8.06
N LYS A 142 0.58 5.78 -7.76
CA LYS A 142 0.51 4.68 -6.80
C LYS A 142 0.03 5.13 -5.43
N ARG A 143 0.55 6.26 -4.91
CA ARG A 143 0.07 6.82 -3.63
C ARG A 143 -1.39 7.25 -3.69
N ALA A 144 -1.82 7.90 -4.78
CA ALA A 144 -3.21 8.30 -4.97
C ALA A 144 -4.15 7.09 -4.96
N LEU A 145 -3.81 6.04 -5.72
CA LEU A 145 -4.63 4.84 -5.80
C LEU A 145 -4.71 4.10 -4.45
N VAL A 146 -3.61 3.96 -3.72
CA VAL A 146 -3.62 3.37 -2.37
C VAL A 146 -4.48 4.20 -1.42
N ARG A 147 -4.38 5.54 -1.45
CA ARG A 147 -5.23 6.41 -0.61
C ARG A 147 -6.71 6.29 -0.96
N ILE A 148 -7.05 6.18 -2.24
CA ILE A 148 -8.42 5.92 -2.67
C ILE A 148 -8.90 4.57 -2.12
N THR A 149 -8.11 3.51 -2.26
CA THR A 149 -8.43 2.17 -1.74
C THR A 149 -8.72 2.20 -0.23
N LEU A 150 -7.89 2.91 0.52
CA LEU A 150 -8.02 3.05 1.97
C LEU A 150 -9.05 4.10 2.40
N GLY A 151 -9.60 4.89 1.50
CA GLY A 151 -10.53 5.97 1.85
C GLY A 151 -9.89 7.19 2.51
N LEU A 152 -8.56 7.34 2.44
CA LEU A 152 -7.80 8.40 3.10
C LEU A 152 -7.83 9.70 2.28
N ASP A 153 -8.79 10.54 2.50
CA ASP A 153 -8.94 11.84 1.84
C ASP A 153 -8.04 12.94 2.47
N LYS A 154 -8.14 14.17 1.97
CA LYS A 154 -7.36 15.30 2.47
C LYS A 154 -7.64 15.61 3.94
N LYS A 155 -8.88 15.40 4.41
CA LYS A 155 -9.24 15.65 5.82
C LYS A 155 -8.53 14.68 6.77
N HIS A 156 -8.40 13.39 6.38
CA HIS A 156 -7.62 12.42 7.14
C HIS A 156 -6.16 12.84 7.22
N MET A 157 -5.57 13.34 6.11
CA MET A 157 -4.17 13.80 6.11
C MET A 157 -3.95 15.03 6.99
N GLU A 158 -4.91 15.97 7.03
CA GLU A 158 -4.88 17.13 7.92
C GLU A 158 -4.97 16.70 9.40
N LYS A 159 -5.83 15.72 9.72
CA LYS A 159 -5.92 15.16 11.07
C LYS A 159 -4.56 14.62 11.55
N TYR A 160 -3.87 13.82 10.75
CA TYR A 160 -2.56 13.28 11.14
C TYR A 160 -1.47 14.33 11.28
N ALA A 161 -1.53 15.42 10.52
CA ALA A 161 -0.60 16.53 10.66
C ALA A 161 -0.78 17.25 12.00
N ASN A 162 -2.02 17.33 12.49
CA ASN A 162 -2.39 18.06 13.70
C ASN A 162 -2.38 17.20 14.98
N GLU A 163 -2.60 15.88 14.82
CA GLU A 163 -2.70 14.93 15.93
C GLU A 163 -1.68 13.79 15.77
N PRO A 164 -0.37 14.07 15.82
CA PRO A 164 0.65 13.04 15.66
C PRO A 164 0.66 12.06 16.84
N TYR A 165 1.03 10.82 16.56
CA TYR A 165 1.24 9.79 17.57
C TYR A 165 2.44 8.91 17.23
N ILE A 166 2.95 8.20 18.22
CA ILE A 166 4.01 7.20 18.07
C ILE A 166 3.41 5.82 18.34
N ARG A 167 3.35 4.98 17.32
CA ARG A 167 2.94 3.58 17.46
C ARG A 167 4.17 2.69 17.62
N VAL A 168 4.28 2.00 18.75
CA VAL A 168 5.36 1.06 19.01
C VAL A 168 5.04 -0.28 18.37
N LEU A 169 5.85 -0.69 17.38
CA LEU A 169 5.66 -1.95 16.66
C LEU A 169 6.44 -3.11 17.26
N GLY A 170 7.56 -2.83 17.93
CA GLY A 170 8.38 -3.85 18.58
C GLY A 170 9.50 -3.24 19.39
N PHE A 171 10.05 -4.01 20.32
CA PHE A 171 11.20 -3.60 21.18
C PHE A 171 11.91 -4.81 21.79
N ASP A 172 13.18 -4.64 22.07
CA ASP A 172 14.01 -5.52 22.89
C ASP A 172 14.09 -5.02 24.35
N LYS A 173 14.94 -5.64 25.19
CA LYS A 173 15.12 -5.20 26.59
C LYS A 173 15.58 -3.75 26.70
N LYS A 174 16.52 -3.30 25.86
CA LYS A 174 17.00 -1.91 25.85
C LYS A 174 15.89 -0.95 25.39
N GLY A 175 15.13 -1.37 24.37
CA GLY A 175 13.95 -0.64 23.91
C GLY A 175 12.89 -0.49 25.01
N GLN A 176 12.68 -1.51 25.85
CA GLN A 176 11.76 -1.44 26.98
C GLN A 176 12.19 -0.40 28.02
N GLU A 177 13.48 -0.37 28.35
CA GLU A 177 14.05 0.64 29.26
C GLU A 177 13.89 2.04 28.68
N TYR A 178 14.22 2.21 27.39
CA TYR A 178 14.07 3.47 26.68
C TYR A 178 12.60 3.93 26.60
N LEU A 179 11.66 3.03 26.31
CA LEU A 179 10.22 3.34 26.31
C LEU A 179 9.74 3.81 27.69
N SER A 180 10.27 3.23 28.76
CA SER A 180 9.94 3.64 30.11
C SER A 180 10.45 5.04 30.43
N TYR A 181 11.60 5.42 29.88
CA TYR A 181 12.19 6.74 30.01
C TYR A 181 11.40 7.78 29.19
N ILE A 182 11.21 7.54 27.88
CA ILE A 182 10.55 8.53 26.99
C ILE A 182 9.07 8.74 27.30
N ARG A 183 8.38 7.74 27.89
CA ARG A 183 6.98 7.87 28.28
C ARG A 183 6.71 9.04 29.22
N LYS A 184 7.74 9.51 29.97
CA LYS A 184 7.64 10.62 30.88
C LYS A 184 7.92 11.98 30.24
N THR A 185 8.54 11.99 29.06
CA THR A 185 9.06 13.20 28.40
C THR A 185 8.44 13.45 27.03
N VAL A 186 7.85 12.44 26.40
CA VAL A 186 7.24 12.57 25.08
C VAL A 186 5.91 13.31 25.19
N GLU A 187 5.73 14.32 24.35
CA GLU A 187 4.52 15.17 24.32
C GLU A 187 3.38 14.55 23.49
N VAL A 188 3.71 13.61 22.61
CA VAL A 188 2.72 12.94 21.76
C VAL A 188 2.34 11.57 22.32
N PRO A 189 1.12 11.04 22.06
CA PRO A 189 0.70 9.73 22.53
C PRO A 189 1.65 8.61 22.10
N LEU A 190 2.14 7.83 23.07
CA LEU A 190 2.99 6.66 22.85
C LEU A 190 2.15 5.39 22.98
N ILE A 191 1.80 4.79 21.84
CA ILE A 191 0.81 3.73 21.75
C ILE A 191 1.49 2.36 21.73
N THR A 192 1.23 1.57 22.78
CA THR A 192 1.66 0.16 22.88
C THR A 192 0.48 -0.81 22.85
N LYS A 193 -0.73 -0.33 23.20
CA LYS A 193 -1.98 -1.12 23.14
C LYS A 193 -2.97 -0.37 22.25
N ILE A 194 -3.44 -1.03 21.21
CA ILE A 194 -4.36 -0.43 20.24
C ILE A 194 -5.72 -0.15 20.86
N ALA A 195 -6.20 -1.04 21.74
CA ALA A 195 -7.50 -0.92 22.38
C ALA A 195 -7.70 0.41 23.15
N ASP A 196 -6.60 0.93 23.73
CA ASP A 196 -6.65 2.17 24.53
C ASP A 196 -6.70 3.43 23.65
N TYR A 197 -6.41 3.32 22.35
CA TYR A 197 -6.30 4.43 21.38
C TYR A 197 -7.04 4.15 20.07
N LYS A 198 -8.13 3.40 20.14
CA LYS A 198 -8.86 2.93 18.97
C LYS A 198 -9.24 4.05 18.00
N GLU A 199 -9.78 5.16 18.50
CA GLU A 199 -10.25 6.27 17.68
C GLU A 199 -9.10 6.97 16.92
N MET A 200 -7.92 7.04 17.54
CA MET A 200 -6.73 7.62 16.93
C MET A 200 -6.16 6.72 15.83
N LEU A 201 -6.29 5.40 15.96
CA LEU A 201 -5.73 4.38 15.08
C LEU A 201 -6.73 3.80 14.08
N LEU A 202 -7.90 4.39 13.89
CA LEU A 202 -8.95 3.85 13.01
C LEU A 202 -8.45 3.56 11.59
N ASP A 203 -7.65 4.46 11.02
CA ASP A 203 -7.16 4.30 9.66
C ASP A 203 -6.05 3.25 9.56
N ASP A 204 -5.17 3.15 10.58
CA ASP A 204 -4.18 2.06 10.68
C ASP A 204 -4.87 0.70 10.75
N ILE A 205 -5.89 0.59 11.61
CA ILE A 205 -6.68 -0.62 11.76
C ILE A 205 -7.42 -0.97 10.47
N HIS A 206 -8.00 0.02 9.80
CA HIS A 206 -8.67 -0.18 8.52
C HIS A 206 -7.72 -0.67 7.45
N ALA A 207 -6.54 -0.06 7.33
CA ALA A 207 -5.51 -0.49 6.39
C ALA A 207 -5.04 -1.93 6.68
N ALA A 208 -4.82 -2.28 7.95
CA ALA A 208 -4.47 -3.63 8.36
C ALA A 208 -5.57 -4.64 8.03
N ASN A 209 -6.84 -4.28 8.23
CA ASN A 209 -7.97 -5.15 7.90
C ASN A 209 -8.09 -5.41 6.40
N ILE A 210 -7.89 -4.39 5.55
CA ILE A 210 -7.85 -4.57 4.09
C ILE A 210 -6.70 -5.50 3.71
N TYR A 211 -5.51 -5.30 4.26
CA TYR A 211 -4.36 -6.16 4.03
C TYR A 211 -4.66 -7.62 4.43
N ASN A 212 -5.19 -7.84 5.63
CA ASN A 212 -5.53 -9.18 6.13
C ASN A 212 -6.61 -9.86 5.28
N MET A 213 -7.58 -9.10 4.76
CA MET A 213 -8.60 -9.59 3.84
C MET A 213 -7.96 -10.09 2.53
N ILE A 214 -7.00 -9.34 1.98
CA ILE A 214 -6.26 -9.73 0.78
C ILE A 214 -5.43 -11.00 1.03
N VAL A 215 -4.72 -11.06 2.17
CA VAL A 215 -3.95 -12.25 2.57
C VAL A 215 -4.87 -13.46 2.71
N ALA A 216 -6.01 -13.31 3.38
CA ALA A 216 -6.98 -14.38 3.55
C ALA A 216 -7.56 -14.87 2.21
N GLY A 217 -7.91 -13.96 1.31
CA GLY A 217 -8.41 -14.30 -0.02
C GLY A 217 -7.37 -15.00 -0.89
N LYS A 218 -6.11 -14.56 -0.84
CA LYS A 218 -5.04 -15.09 -1.68
C LYS A 218 -4.47 -16.43 -1.18
N TYR A 219 -4.35 -16.59 0.14
CA TYR A 219 -3.63 -17.72 0.75
C TYR A 219 -4.51 -18.61 1.63
N GLY A 220 -5.77 -18.27 1.85
CA GLY A 220 -6.65 -19.01 2.76
C GLY A 220 -6.25 -18.91 4.25
N VAL A 221 -5.35 -17.98 4.61
CA VAL A 221 -4.80 -17.85 5.95
C VAL A 221 -5.56 -16.78 6.72
N LYS A 222 -5.97 -17.10 7.95
CA LYS A 222 -6.56 -16.09 8.85
C LYS A 222 -5.43 -15.37 9.59
N GLU A 223 -5.21 -14.12 9.27
CA GLU A 223 -4.33 -13.24 10.02
C GLU A 223 -5.10 -12.60 11.20
N PHE A 224 -4.44 -12.50 12.35
CA PHE A 224 -5.01 -11.78 13.47
C PHE A 224 -5.04 -10.28 13.20
N GLY A 225 -6.18 -9.65 13.42
CA GLY A 225 -6.32 -8.20 13.31
C GLY A 225 -5.45 -7.46 14.34
N ASP A 226 -5.19 -6.20 14.05
CA ASP A 226 -4.36 -5.33 14.89
C ASP A 226 -4.85 -5.21 16.35
N PHE A 227 -6.15 -5.40 16.60
CA PHE A 227 -6.70 -5.36 17.96
C PHE A 227 -6.14 -6.41 18.90
N VAL A 228 -5.69 -7.56 18.37
CA VAL A 228 -5.16 -8.67 19.17
C VAL A 228 -3.66 -8.77 19.12
N ARG A 229 -3.00 -7.95 18.30
CA ARG A 229 -1.53 -7.90 18.17
C ARG A 229 -0.96 -6.78 19.03
N GLY A 230 -0.16 -7.14 20.02
CA GLY A 230 0.71 -6.20 20.72
C GLY A 230 2.03 -5.98 19.99
N PRO A 231 2.90 -5.08 20.50
CA PRO A 231 4.26 -4.93 19.99
C PRO A 231 5.04 -6.24 20.09
N VAL A 232 5.85 -6.52 19.07
CA VAL A 232 6.76 -7.68 19.07
C VAL A 232 7.83 -7.48 20.12
N ARG A 233 8.02 -8.47 20.99
CA ARG A 233 9.12 -8.50 21.96
C ARG A 233 10.21 -9.44 21.46
N VAL A 234 11.43 -8.91 21.33
CA VAL A 234 12.60 -9.64 20.82
C VAL A 234 13.58 -9.93 21.94
#